data_236325d3d41ffd24cc733e804c660d48
#
_entry.id   236325d3d41ffd24cc733e804c660d48
#
_cell.length_a   1.000
_cell.length_b   1.000
_cell.length_c   1.000
_cell.angle_alpha   90.00
_cell.angle_beta   90.00
_cell.angle_gamma   90.00
#
_symmetry.space_group_name_H-M   'P 1'
#
loop_
_entity.id
_entity.type
_entity.pdbx_description
1 polymer ?
#
loop_
_entity_poly.entity_id
_entity_poly.type
_entity_poly.pdbx_seq_one_letter_code
_entity_poly.pdbx_strand_id
1 'polypeptide(L)'
;MTQPLVTTTRKGVIPTYPVLLGIVFAICTVGMTLNLVAAIATDVVDEGPRTLQEQLAGVIGFGLGSLAIAALGAWWCSRTGARSRLGAVLFGALCVPTLILFFSGAPGMFGATAAFLAGLTRGRTPSAGVPRVFGIVGLSVAILNVLVTILGVSIAWLGGGSPSAG
;
A
#
# COMPACT_ATOMS: atom_id res chain seq x y z
N MET A 1 21.67 36.02 -27.41
CA MET A 1 21.64 35.86 -25.93
C MET A 1 20.56 34.86 -25.60
N THR A 2 20.96 33.59 -25.45
CA THR A 2 20.07 32.48 -25.07
C THR A 2 20.02 32.40 -23.55
N GLN A 3 18.87 32.74 -22.97
CA GLN A 3 18.65 32.56 -21.54
C GLN A 3 18.63 31.04 -21.24
N PRO A 4 19.34 30.59 -20.20
CA PRO A 4 19.23 29.21 -19.76
C PRO A 4 17.83 29.00 -19.15
N LEU A 5 17.09 28.04 -19.71
CA LEU A 5 15.85 27.53 -19.15
C LEU A 5 16.14 26.97 -17.74
N VAL A 6 15.82 27.76 -16.73
CA VAL A 6 15.80 27.29 -15.34
C VAL A 6 14.67 26.28 -15.22
N THR A 7 15.00 24.99 -15.40
CA THR A 7 14.12 23.88 -15.08
C THR A 7 13.93 23.88 -13.57
N THR A 8 12.91 24.58 -13.08
CA THR A 8 12.45 24.44 -11.70
C THR A 8 11.98 23.01 -11.51
N THR A 9 12.84 22.17 -10.95
CA THR A 9 12.50 20.83 -10.52
C THR A 9 11.43 20.97 -9.44
N ARG A 10 10.16 20.84 -9.83
CA ARG A 10 9.03 20.84 -8.91
C ARG A 10 9.30 19.74 -7.89
N LYS A 11 9.62 20.11 -6.65
CA LYS A 11 9.74 19.15 -5.54
C LYS A 11 8.40 18.43 -5.43
N GLY A 12 8.32 17.20 -5.97
CA GLY A 12 7.11 16.39 -5.88
C GLY A 12 6.77 16.15 -4.41
N VAL A 13 5.52 16.37 -4.05
CA VAL A 13 4.99 16.16 -2.68
C VAL A 13 5.02 14.67 -2.31
N ILE A 14 4.97 13.79 -3.31
CA ILE A 14 4.94 12.34 -3.12
C ILE A 14 6.35 11.84 -2.79
N PRO A 15 6.54 11.02 -1.74
CA PRO A 15 7.83 10.50 -1.35
C PRO A 15 8.45 9.57 -2.42
N THR A 16 9.70 9.18 -2.22
CA THR A 16 10.35 8.18 -3.08
C THR A 16 9.67 6.82 -2.93
N TYR A 17 9.78 5.97 -3.96
CA TYR A 17 9.12 4.66 -3.98
C TYR A 17 9.41 3.78 -2.75
N PRO A 18 10.68 3.58 -2.31
CA PRO A 18 10.93 2.73 -1.15
C PRO A 18 10.31 3.28 0.14
N VAL A 19 10.24 4.61 0.28
CA VAL A 19 9.59 5.25 1.43
C VAL A 19 8.08 5.03 1.38
N LEU A 20 7.46 5.24 0.21
CA LEU A 20 6.02 5.03 0.05
C LEU A 20 5.64 3.56 0.30
N LEU A 21 6.39 2.62 -0.30
CA LEU A 21 6.17 1.20 -0.11
C LEU A 21 6.38 0.78 1.36
N GLY A 22 7.43 1.31 2.00
CA GLY A 22 7.73 1.07 3.41
C GLY A 22 6.65 1.59 4.35
N ILE A 23 6.08 2.76 4.10
CA ILE A 23 4.96 3.33 4.88
C ILE A 23 3.74 2.42 4.77
N VAL A 24 3.35 2.03 3.55
CA VAL A 24 2.20 1.15 3.33
C VAL A 24 2.40 -0.19 4.04
N PHE A 25 3.57 -0.82 3.88
CA PHE A 25 3.89 -2.08 4.53
C PHE A 25 3.88 -1.97 6.06
N ALA A 26 4.53 -0.95 6.62
CA ALA A 26 4.61 -0.74 8.06
C ALA A 26 3.23 -0.52 8.69
N ILE A 27 2.38 0.29 8.07
CA ILE A 27 1.06 0.60 8.62
C ILE A 27 0.09 -0.56 8.40
N CYS A 28 -0.01 -1.07 7.17
CA CYS A 28 -1.03 -2.06 6.84
C CYS A 28 -0.64 -3.47 7.31
N THR A 29 0.57 -3.93 7.02
CA THR A 29 0.97 -5.30 7.36
C THR A 29 1.47 -5.40 8.80
N VAL A 30 2.46 -4.58 9.19
CA VAL A 30 3.03 -4.66 10.55
C VAL A 30 2.02 -4.15 11.58
N GLY A 31 1.31 -3.04 11.32
CA GLY A 31 0.28 -2.52 12.22
C GLY A 31 -0.84 -3.54 12.47
N MET A 32 -1.34 -4.19 11.40
CA MET A 32 -2.37 -5.24 11.54
C MET A 32 -1.84 -6.48 12.25
N THR A 33 -0.60 -6.89 11.97
CA THR A 33 0.07 -8.00 12.66
C THR A 33 0.16 -7.73 14.17
N LEU A 34 0.59 -6.53 14.57
CA LEU A 34 0.69 -6.16 15.98
C LEU A 34 -0.68 -6.13 16.66
N ASN A 35 -1.72 -5.64 15.96
CA ASN A 35 -3.08 -5.65 16.48
C ASN A 35 -3.59 -7.08 16.73
N LEU A 36 -3.37 -8.02 15.79
CA LEU A 36 -3.76 -9.41 15.95
C LEU A 36 -2.97 -10.13 17.06
N VAL A 37 -1.67 -9.86 17.17
CA VAL A 37 -0.84 -10.39 18.27
C VAL A 37 -1.33 -9.89 19.62
N ALA A 38 -1.70 -8.62 19.73
CA ALA A 38 -2.27 -8.07 20.96
C ALA A 38 -3.62 -8.73 21.29
N ALA A 39 -4.49 -8.94 20.31
CA ALA A 39 -5.76 -9.63 20.51
C ALA A 39 -5.57 -11.08 21.00
N ILE A 40 -4.61 -11.82 20.42
CA ILE A 40 -4.27 -13.18 20.88
C ILE A 40 -3.74 -13.15 22.32
N ALA A 41 -2.88 -12.18 22.66
CA ALA A 41 -2.27 -12.09 23.98
C ALA A 41 -3.27 -11.69 25.09
N THR A 42 -4.39 -11.06 24.73
CA THR A 42 -5.46 -10.64 25.67
C THR A 42 -6.64 -11.60 25.69
N ASP A 43 -6.52 -12.79 25.10
CA ASP A 43 -7.56 -13.83 25.02
C ASP A 43 -8.92 -13.28 24.51
N VAL A 44 -8.88 -12.32 23.59
CA VAL A 44 -10.09 -11.80 22.96
C VAL A 44 -10.74 -12.93 22.15
N VAL A 45 -11.97 -13.26 22.51
CA VAL A 45 -12.75 -14.26 21.77
C VAL A 45 -13.13 -13.70 20.42
N ASP A 46 -12.62 -14.32 19.35
CA ASP A 46 -12.99 -13.98 17.98
C ASP A 46 -14.14 -14.91 17.53
N GLU A 47 -15.33 -14.35 17.37
CA GLU A 47 -16.51 -15.07 16.87
C GLU A 47 -16.49 -15.22 15.33
N GLY A 48 -15.39 -14.83 14.70
CA GLY A 48 -15.24 -14.90 13.25
C GLY A 48 -15.10 -16.34 12.71
N PRO A 49 -15.25 -16.52 11.39
CA PRO A 49 -15.15 -17.84 10.73
C PRO A 49 -13.72 -18.42 10.71
N ARG A 50 -12.72 -17.63 11.10
CA ARG A 50 -11.31 -18.02 11.16
C ARG A 50 -10.72 -17.67 12.51
N THR A 51 -9.84 -18.54 13.00
CA THR A 51 -9.10 -18.27 14.23
C THR A 51 -8.16 -17.05 14.06
N LEU A 52 -7.88 -16.34 15.16
CA LEU A 52 -6.91 -15.22 15.15
C LEU A 52 -5.54 -15.64 14.61
N GLN A 53 -5.12 -16.89 14.86
CA GLN A 53 -3.87 -17.42 14.34
C GLN A 53 -3.88 -17.60 12.81
N GLU A 54 -4.99 -18.05 12.23
CA GLU A 54 -5.15 -18.16 10.78
C GLU A 54 -5.19 -16.78 10.12
N GLN A 55 -5.84 -15.81 10.77
CA GLN A 55 -5.84 -14.42 10.31
C GLN A 55 -4.42 -13.83 10.34
N LEU A 56 -3.67 -14.07 11.41
CA LEU A 56 -2.28 -13.63 11.54
C LEU A 56 -1.38 -14.23 10.45
N ALA A 57 -1.48 -15.54 10.22
CA ALA A 57 -0.74 -16.21 9.15
C ALA A 57 -1.10 -15.65 7.77
N GLY A 58 -2.38 -15.35 7.54
CA GLY A 58 -2.87 -14.70 6.32
C GLY A 58 -2.29 -13.31 6.12
N VAL A 59 -2.32 -12.45 7.14
CA VAL A 59 -1.78 -11.08 7.07
C VAL A 59 -0.29 -11.10 6.75
N ILE A 60 0.49 -11.94 7.44
CA ILE A 60 1.94 -12.05 7.22
C ILE A 60 2.23 -12.63 5.84
N GLY A 61 1.59 -13.73 5.47
CA GLY A 61 1.83 -14.41 4.21
C GLY A 61 1.47 -13.55 3.00
N PHE A 62 0.27 -12.98 2.98
CA PHE A 62 -0.17 -12.08 1.90
C PHE A 62 0.60 -10.75 1.90
N GLY A 63 0.94 -10.21 3.08
CA GLY A 63 1.70 -8.98 3.21
C GLY A 63 3.12 -9.12 2.66
N LEU A 64 3.86 -10.14 3.08
CA LEU A 64 5.22 -10.40 2.58
C LEU A 64 5.21 -10.81 1.10
N GLY A 65 4.25 -11.64 0.69
CA GLY A 65 4.08 -12.02 -0.71
C GLY A 65 3.83 -10.81 -1.61
N SER A 66 2.92 -9.92 -1.20
CA SER A 66 2.62 -8.69 -1.95
C SER A 66 3.80 -7.74 -1.98
N LEU A 67 4.57 -7.61 -0.88
CA LEU A 67 5.79 -6.81 -0.84
C LEU A 67 6.83 -7.34 -1.84
N ALA A 68 7.05 -8.65 -1.87
CA ALA A 68 7.98 -9.28 -2.80
C ALA A 68 7.55 -9.06 -4.26
N ILE A 69 6.27 -9.28 -4.58
CA ILE A 69 5.72 -9.06 -5.93
C ILE A 69 5.83 -7.58 -6.32
N ALA A 70 5.49 -6.65 -5.42
CA ALA A 70 5.59 -5.22 -5.65
C ALA A 70 7.04 -4.78 -5.92
N ALA A 71 7.99 -5.23 -5.10
CA ALA A 71 9.40 -4.87 -5.21
C ALA A 71 10.04 -5.47 -6.49
N LEU A 72 9.82 -6.77 -6.74
CA LEU A 72 10.34 -7.45 -7.94
C LEU A 72 9.70 -6.89 -9.22
N GLY A 73 8.39 -6.64 -9.19
CA GLY A 73 7.67 -6.04 -10.30
C GLY A 73 8.14 -4.63 -10.61
N ALA A 74 8.35 -3.80 -9.58
CA ALA A 74 8.92 -2.46 -9.73
C ALA A 74 10.32 -2.51 -10.34
N TRP A 75 11.18 -3.38 -9.82
CA TRP A 75 12.55 -3.56 -10.33
C TRP A 75 12.56 -4.02 -11.78
N TRP A 76 11.77 -5.04 -12.12
CA TRP A 76 11.68 -5.58 -13.49
C TRP A 76 11.09 -4.57 -14.48
N CYS A 77 9.98 -3.94 -14.12
CA CYS A 77 9.27 -3.00 -14.98
C CYS A 77 9.99 -1.67 -15.14
N SER A 78 10.81 -1.25 -14.18
CA SER A 78 11.53 0.03 -14.25
C SER A 78 12.70 0.05 -15.24
N ARG A 79 13.10 -1.12 -15.78
CA ARG A 79 14.26 -1.25 -16.68
C ARG A 79 14.05 -0.59 -18.06
N THR A 80 12.83 -0.53 -18.55
CA THR A 80 12.50 0.10 -19.83
C THR A 80 11.22 0.91 -19.74
N GLY A 81 11.13 2.02 -20.50
CA GLY A 81 9.96 2.89 -20.49
C GLY A 81 8.67 2.20 -20.92
N ALA A 82 8.74 1.28 -21.89
CA ALA A 82 7.58 0.50 -22.34
C ALA A 82 7.06 -0.44 -21.22
N ARG A 83 7.96 -1.15 -20.53
CA ARG A 83 7.60 -2.03 -19.41
C ARG A 83 7.08 -1.24 -18.23
N SER A 84 7.65 -0.05 -17.96
CA SER A 84 7.18 0.83 -16.89
C SER A 84 5.72 1.25 -17.12
N ARG A 85 5.36 1.61 -18.35
CA ARG A 85 3.97 1.96 -18.70
C ARG A 85 3.03 0.77 -18.56
N LEU A 86 3.41 -0.40 -19.05
CA LEU A 86 2.63 -1.63 -18.91
C LEU A 86 2.49 -2.03 -17.45
N GLY A 87 3.58 -1.98 -16.68
CA GLY A 87 3.57 -2.27 -15.26
C GLY A 87 2.67 -1.33 -14.47
N ALA A 88 2.65 -0.03 -14.78
CA ALA A 88 1.74 0.92 -14.15
C ALA A 88 0.27 0.53 -14.35
N VAL A 89 -0.09 0.09 -15.55
CA VAL A 89 -1.47 -0.37 -15.85
C VAL A 89 -1.76 -1.69 -15.13
N LEU A 90 -0.86 -2.67 -15.18
CA LEU A 90 -1.05 -3.97 -14.54
C LEU A 90 -1.20 -3.85 -13.02
N PHE A 91 -0.28 -3.16 -12.35
CA PHE A 91 -0.34 -2.98 -10.90
C PHE A 91 -1.52 -2.09 -10.49
N GLY A 92 -1.86 -1.07 -11.27
CA GLY A 92 -3.02 -0.24 -11.04
C GLY A 92 -4.34 -0.99 -11.25
N ALA A 93 -4.41 -1.92 -12.19
CA ALA A 93 -5.57 -2.80 -12.36
C ALA A 93 -5.66 -3.85 -11.25
N LEU A 94 -4.52 -4.42 -10.82
CA LEU A 94 -4.47 -5.43 -9.75
C LEU A 94 -4.81 -4.86 -8.37
N CYS A 95 -4.57 -3.58 -8.11
CA CYS A 95 -4.87 -3.02 -6.80
C CYS A 95 -6.38 -3.01 -6.49
N VAL A 96 -7.26 -3.02 -7.50
CA VAL A 96 -8.72 -3.01 -7.30
C VAL A 96 -9.24 -4.38 -6.83
N PRO A 97 -9.02 -5.51 -7.52
CA PRO A 97 -9.48 -6.80 -7.02
C PRO A 97 -8.81 -7.22 -5.71
N THR A 98 -7.58 -6.76 -5.45
CA THR A 98 -6.88 -7.04 -4.18
C THR A 98 -7.45 -6.27 -3.00
N LEU A 99 -8.43 -5.37 -3.18
CA LEU A 99 -9.17 -4.75 -2.09
C LEU A 99 -9.86 -5.76 -1.17
N ILE A 100 -10.17 -6.96 -1.66
CA ILE A 100 -10.66 -8.08 -0.82
C ILE A 100 -9.63 -8.47 0.25
N LEU A 101 -8.34 -8.24 -0.04
CA LEU A 101 -7.20 -8.52 0.86
C LEU A 101 -6.69 -7.24 1.55
N PHE A 102 -7.57 -6.26 1.79
CA PHE A 102 -7.16 -4.95 2.33
C PHE A 102 -6.39 -5.05 3.65
N PHE A 103 -6.71 -6.04 4.47
CA PHE A 103 -6.08 -6.32 5.77
C PHE A 103 -4.59 -6.69 5.67
N SER A 104 -4.12 -7.18 4.51
CA SER A 104 -2.71 -7.53 4.29
C SER A 104 -1.86 -6.37 3.77
N GLY A 105 -2.49 -5.26 3.37
CA GLY A 105 -1.82 -4.14 2.71
C GLY A 105 -1.51 -4.36 1.23
N ALA A 106 -1.88 -5.51 0.65
CA ALA A 106 -1.64 -5.84 -0.76
C ALA A 106 -2.11 -4.75 -1.74
N PRO A 107 -3.37 -4.24 -1.66
CA PRO A 107 -3.84 -3.22 -2.59
C PRO A 107 -3.03 -1.93 -2.48
N GLY A 108 -2.63 -1.56 -1.27
CA GLY A 108 -1.79 -0.38 -1.05
C GLY A 108 -0.41 -0.51 -1.65
N MET A 109 0.24 -1.68 -1.52
CA MET A 109 1.57 -1.94 -2.09
C MET A 109 1.54 -1.99 -3.62
N PHE A 110 0.53 -2.61 -4.22
CA PHE A 110 0.36 -2.61 -5.68
C PHE A 110 0.02 -1.21 -6.20
N GLY A 111 -0.80 -0.46 -5.48
CA GLY A 111 -1.11 0.92 -5.79
C GLY A 111 0.13 1.84 -5.73
N ALA A 112 0.97 1.71 -4.71
CA ALA A 112 2.24 2.41 -4.60
C ALA A 112 3.19 2.07 -5.76
N THR A 113 3.22 0.80 -6.18
CA THR A 113 4.01 0.34 -7.31
C THR A 113 3.50 0.90 -8.63
N ALA A 114 2.19 0.94 -8.84
CA ALA A 114 1.57 1.58 -10.01
C ALA A 114 1.93 3.07 -10.09
N ALA A 115 1.84 3.80 -8.97
CA ALA A 115 2.21 5.21 -8.89
C ALA A 115 3.69 5.44 -9.23
N PHE A 116 4.58 4.57 -8.75
CA PHE A 116 6.01 4.62 -9.06
C PHE A 116 6.27 4.39 -10.54
N LEU A 117 5.68 3.36 -11.12
CA LEU A 117 5.87 3.01 -12.54
C LEU A 117 5.25 4.03 -13.48
N ALA A 118 4.18 4.72 -13.06
CA ALA A 118 3.60 5.86 -13.74
C ALA A 118 4.44 7.15 -13.63
N GLY A 119 5.51 7.15 -12.83
CA GLY A 119 6.38 8.31 -12.63
C GLY A 119 5.81 9.38 -11.71
N LEU A 120 4.85 9.03 -10.83
CA LEU A 120 4.24 9.99 -9.91
C LEU A 120 5.08 10.23 -8.65
N THR A 121 6.00 9.32 -8.32
CA THR A 121 6.88 9.44 -7.16
C THR A 121 8.04 10.40 -7.41
N ARG A 122 8.59 10.94 -6.33
CA ARG A 122 9.71 11.91 -6.39
C ARG A 122 10.89 11.35 -7.18
N GLY A 123 11.46 12.19 -8.04
CA GLY A 123 12.64 11.83 -8.85
C GLY A 123 12.33 11.16 -10.18
N ARG A 124 11.07 11.05 -10.57
CA ARG A 124 10.65 10.52 -11.87
C ARG A 124 9.84 11.52 -12.68
N THR A 125 9.87 11.36 -14.00
CA THR A 125 9.03 12.13 -14.93
C THR A 125 7.67 11.42 -15.08
N PRO A 126 6.54 12.12 -14.84
CA PRO A 126 5.22 11.53 -14.99
C PRO A 126 4.96 11.06 -16.42
N SER A 127 4.46 9.84 -16.58
CA SER A 127 3.97 9.34 -17.84
C SER A 127 2.66 10.05 -18.22
N ALA A 128 2.35 10.09 -19.53
CA ALA A 128 1.09 10.65 -20.03
C ALA A 128 0.10 9.53 -20.37
N GLY A 129 -1.20 9.87 -20.45
CA GLY A 129 -2.25 8.95 -20.87
C GLY A 129 -2.63 7.90 -19.84
N VAL A 130 -3.01 6.71 -20.31
CA VAL A 130 -3.55 5.60 -19.51
C VAL A 130 -2.66 5.22 -18.32
N PRO A 131 -1.33 5.06 -18.45
CA PRO A 131 -0.49 4.71 -17.30
C PRO A 131 -0.56 5.72 -16.15
N ARG A 132 -0.73 7.02 -16.47
CA ARG A 132 -0.88 8.06 -15.46
C ARG A 132 -2.19 7.90 -14.67
N VAL A 133 -3.28 7.59 -15.36
CA VAL A 133 -4.59 7.37 -14.73
C VAL A 133 -4.50 6.19 -13.75
N PHE A 134 -3.96 5.05 -14.20
CA PHE A 134 -3.77 3.88 -13.33
C PHE A 134 -2.80 4.15 -12.17
N GLY A 135 -1.77 4.97 -12.38
CA GLY A 135 -0.89 5.41 -11.31
C GLY A 135 -1.61 6.27 -10.26
N ILE A 136 -2.50 7.19 -10.69
CA ILE A 136 -3.30 8.02 -9.78
C ILE A 136 -4.31 7.14 -9.01
N VAL A 137 -5.01 6.25 -9.71
CA VAL A 137 -5.93 5.29 -9.06
C VAL A 137 -5.18 4.45 -8.03
N GLY A 138 -4.02 3.89 -8.39
CA GLY A 138 -3.19 3.12 -7.49
C GLY A 138 -2.75 3.91 -6.25
N LEU A 139 -2.32 5.17 -6.44
CA LEU A 139 -1.94 6.04 -5.33
C LEU A 139 -3.13 6.32 -4.40
N SER A 140 -4.31 6.57 -4.97
CA SER A 140 -5.54 6.79 -4.20
C SER A 140 -5.92 5.55 -3.39
N VAL A 141 -5.80 4.36 -3.98
CA VAL A 141 -6.03 3.08 -3.28
C VAL A 141 -5.00 2.87 -2.17
N ALA A 142 -3.73 3.21 -2.41
CA ALA A 142 -2.69 3.11 -1.37
C ALA A 142 -2.99 4.01 -0.17
N ILE A 143 -3.37 5.25 -0.41
CA ILE A 143 -3.77 6.21 0.65
C ILE A 143 -5.01 5.70 1.38
N LEU A 144 -6.04 5.28 0.64
CA LEU A 144 -7.28 4.76 1.22
C LEU A 144 -7.02 3.53 2.09
N ASN A 145 -6.19 2.60 1.63
CA ASN A 145 -5.83 1.39 2.38
C ASN A 145 -5.14 1.74 3.70
N VAL A 146 -4.20 2.69 3.69
CA VAL A 146 -3.53 3.18 4.91
C VAL A 146 -4.54 3.81 5.87
N LEU A 147 -5.42 4.68 5.37
CA LEU A 147 -6.42 5.36 6.20
C LEU A 147 -7.41 4.37 6.83
N VAL A 148 -7.92 3.42 6.04
CA VAL A 148 -8.85 2.40 6.53
C VAL A 148 -8.17 1.52 7.58
N THR A 149 -6.90 1.16 7.40
CA THR A 149 -6.16 0.37 8.39
C THR A 149 -5.97 1.15 9.70
N ILE A 150 -5.55 2.42 9.62
CA ILE A 150 -5.39 3.26 10.81
C ILE A 150 -6.71 3.41 11.55
N LEU A 151 -7.80 3.71 10.84
CA LEU A 151 -9.13 3.86 11.45
C LEU A 151 -9.59 2.55 12.08
N GLY A 152 -9.47 1.41 11.37
CA GLY A 152 -9.88 0.10 11.87
C GLY A 152 -9.13 -0.29 13.14
N VAL A 153 -7.80 -0.15 13.15
CA VAL A 153 -6.99 -0.41 14.33
C VAL A 153 -7.35 0.55 15.49
N SER A 154 -7.53 1.84 15.19
CA SER A 154 -7.90 2.82 16.22
C SER A 154 -9.26 2.51 16.86
N ILE A 155 -10.26 2.14 16.07
CA ILE A 155 -11.59 1.75 16.56
C ILE A 155 -11.49 0.50 17.43
N ALA A 156 -10.72 -0.50 17.03
CA ALA A 156 -10.52 -1.73 17.79
C ALA A 156 -9.93 -1.43 19.20
N TRP A 157 -8.95 -0.53 19.26
CA TRP A 157 -8.33 -0.13 20.54
C TRP A 157 -9.26 0.71 21.42
N LEU A 158 -10.06 1.60 20.84
CA LEU A 158 -11.00 2.44 21.59
C LEU A 158 -12.24 1.66 22.02
N GLY A 159 -12.71 0.70 21.23
CA GLY A 159 -13.88 -0.13 21.53
C GLY A 159 -13.62 -1.22 22.56
N GLY A 160 -12.40 -1.75 22.65
CA GLY A 160 -12.00 -2.76 23.65
C GLY A 160 -11.83 -2.21 25.08
N GLY A 161 -11.94 -0.90 25.27
CA GLY A 161 -11.74 -0.24 26.57
C GLY A 161 -13.00 0.02 27.38
N SER A 162 -14.18 -0.43 26.99
CA SER A 162 -15.37 -0.34 27.82
C SER A 162 -15.42 -1.51 28.80
N PRO A 163 -15.04 -1.34 30.11
CA PRO A 163 -15.41 -2.32 31.09
C PRO A 163 -16.94 -2.33 31.13
N SER A 164 -17.55 -3.47 30.81
CA SER A 164 -18.96 -3.72 31.11
C SER A 164 -19.11 -3.51 32.62
N ALA A 165 -19.63 -2.34 33.04
CA ALA A 165 -20.15 -2.14 34.38
C ALA A 165 -21.34 -3.08 34.50
N GLY A 166 -21.09 -4.26 35.06
CA GLY A 166 -22.10 -5.19 35.57
C GLY A 166 -22.38 -4.88 37.02
#